data_d76ca91b59a00b49de6183e45bee2d1a
#
_entry.id   d76ca91b59a00b49de6183e45bee2d1a
#
_cell.length_a   1.000
_cell.length_b   1.000
_cell.length_c   1.000
_cell.angle_alpha   90.00
_cell.angle_beta   90.00
_cell.angle_gamma   90.00
#
_symmetry.space_group_name_H-M   'P 1'
#
loop_
_entity.id
_entity.type
_entity.pdbx_description
1 polymer ?
#
loop_
_entity_poly.entity_id
_entity_poly.type
_entity_poly.pdbx_seq_one_letter_code
_entity_poly.pdbx_strand_id
1 'polypeptide(L)'
;GLNNLYAYRYDWDDHRKYLIGNFQELIGAAHATEIPLLTGNNKLVGDYGFFIYPKGPSKRFTSKNMMKFWTHFAKTGSPGSSSNGIKWNSYFNEGKKSYLIIDKKKNMKVESKVPSFKTLVKELAVDNRVNELEKCIVLFQMGTYVGLDIYSDLEAMYPNQCNVNKSIKFLEDNASFIDY
;
A
#
# COMPACT_ATOMS: atom_id res chain seq x y z
N GLY A 1 15.91 -8.59 -19.38
CA GLY A 1 14.82 -7.67 -19.63
C GLY A 1 13.82 -7.67 -18.52
N LEU A 2 13.17 -6.52 -18.29
CA LEU A 2 12.17 -6.31 -17.22
C LEU A 2 10.79 -6.95 -17.52
N ASN A 3 10.71 -7.89 -18.45
CA ASN A 3 9.44 -8.48 -18.90
C ASN A 3 8.74 -9.36 -17.83
N ASN A 4 9.45 -9.72 -16.76
CA ASN A 4 8.93 -10.56 -15.68
C ASN A 4 8.77 -9.79 -14.36
N LEU A 5 8.62 -8.49 -14.42
CA LEU A 5 8.29 -7.66 -13.26
C LEU A 5 6.76 -7.59 -13.12
N TYR A 6 6.27 -7.92 -11.96
CA TYR A 6 4.84 -7.82 -11.62
C TYR A 6 4.67 -6.91 -10.41
N ALA A 7 3.83 -5.91 -10.53
CA ALA A 7 3.54 -4.97 -9.45
C ALA A 7 2.11 -5.11 -8.95
N TYR A 8 1.91 -4.89 -7.68
CA TYR A 8 0.58 -4.82 -7.10
C TYR A 8 0.48 -3.68 -6.08
N ARG A 9 -0.75 -3.27 -5.83
CA ARG A 9 -1.14 -2.46 -4.68
C ARG A 9 -2.14 -3.26 -3.87
N TYR A 10 -1.89 -3.36 -2.58
CA TYR A 10 -2.80 -4.02 -1.66
C TYR A 10 -3.75 -2.98 -1.06
N ASP A 11 -5.04 -3.14 -1.32
CA ASP A 11 -6.09 -2.21 -0.90
C ASP A 11 -7.15 -2.90 -0.02
N TRP A 12 -7.01 -4.19 0.27
CA TRP A 12 -7.98 -4.88 1.10
C TRP A 12 -7.93 -4.38 2.55
N ASP A 13 -9.03 -3.81 3.00
CA ASP A 13 -9.21 -3.17 4.30
C ASP A 13 -10.41 -3.71 5.08
N ASP A 14 -11.01 -4.82 4.64
CA ASP A 14 -12.28 -5.34 5.18
C ASP A 14 -12.09 -6.03 6.54
N HIS A 15 -11.41 -5.32 7.45
CA HIS A 15 -11.21 -5.70 8.84
C HIS A 15 -12.50 -5.61 9.65
N ARG A 16 -12.50 -6.23 10.84
CA ARG A 16 -13.68 -6.22 11.71
C ARG A 16 -13.97 -4.83 12.26
N LYS A 17 -15.26 -4.56 12.39
CA LYS A 17 -15.81 -3.41 13.10
C LYS A 17 -16.46 -3.91 14.39
N TYR A 18 -16.15 -3.24 15.49
CA TYR A 18 -16.74 -3.48 16.79
C TYR A 18 -17.39 -2.19 17.29
N LEU A 19 -18.27 -2.31 18.29
CA LEU A 19 -18.88 -1.13 18.94
C LEU A 19 -17.82 -0.20 19.57
N ILE A 20 -16.71 -0.76 20.03
CA ILE A 20 -15.63 -0.05 20.72
C ILE A 20 -14.46 0.33 19.80
N GLY A 21 -14.49 -0.05 18.52
CA GLY A 21 -13.42 0.28 17.58
C GLY A 21 -13.64 -0.25 16.17
N ASN A 22 -13.19 0.51 15.19
CA ASN A 22 -13.26 0.16 13.78
C ASN A 22 -11.86 -0.17 13.26
N PHE A 23 -11.50 -1.45 13.21
CA PHE A 23 -10.19 -1.88 12.71
C PHE A 23 -9.98 -1.56 11.24
N GLN A 24 -11.03 -1.40 10.45
CA GLN A 24 -10.91 -0.96 9.07
C GLN A 24 -10.35 0.47 8.97
N GLU A 25 -10.80 1.38 9.84
CA GLU A 25 -10.29 2.75 9.88
C GLU A 25 -8.93 2.86 10.57
N LEU A 26 -8.73 2.04 11.62
CA LEU A 26 -7.51 2.08 12.42
C LEU A 26 -6.30 1.49 11.67
N ILE A 27 -6.48 0.36 10.98
CA ILE A 27 -5.40 -0.39 10.36
C ILE A 27 -5.37 -0.14 8.83
N GLY A 28 -6.54 -0.13 8.17
CA GLY A 28 -6.62 -0.04 6.72
C GLY A 28 -5.84 -1.14 6.01
N ALA A 29 -5.32 -0.83 4.84
CA ALA A 29 -4.42 -1.69 4.08
C ALA A 29 -2.94 -1.38 4.42
N ALA A 30 -2.60 -1.40 5.70
CA ALA A 30 -1.27 -1.08 6.19
C ALA A 30 -0.24 -2.16 5.83
N HIS A 31 1.05 -1.83 6.02
CA HIS A 31 2.16 -2.76 5.81
C HIS A 31 1.97 -4.06 6.59
N ALA A 32 2.29 -5.18 5.97
CA ALA A 32 2.19 -6.54 6.50
C ALA A 32 0.76 -7.06 6.79
N THR A 33 -0.29 -6.26 6.59
CA THR A 33 -1.67 -6.74 6.77
C THR A 33 -2.11 -7.75 5.70
N GLU A 34 -1.39 -7.86 4.60
CA GLU A 34 -1.59 -8.87 3.56
C GLU A 34 -1.07 -10.26 3.94
N ILE A 35 -0.12 -10.37 4.86
CA ILE A 35 0.55 -11.63 5.20
C ILE A 35 -0.43 -12.71 5.67
N PRO A 36 -1.39 -12.43 6.58
CA PRO A 36 -2.42 -13.41 6.97
C PRO A 36 -3.32 -13.87 5.81
N LEU A 37 -3.53 -13.02 4.81
CA LEU A 37 -4.29 -13.39 3.61
C LEU A 37 -3.46 -14.26 2.67
N LEU A 38 -2.19 -13.90 2.49
CA LEU A 38 -1.26 -14.65 1.63
C LEU A 38 -0.98 -16.06 2.18
N THR A 39 -0.81 -16.19 3.49
CA THR A 39 -0.47 -17.46 4.15
C THR A 39 -1.69 -18.26 4.59
N GLY A 40 -2.85 -17.63 4.65
CA GLY A 40 -4.07 -18.20 5.24
C GLY A 40 -4.02 -18.33 6.77
N ASN A 41 -2.97 -17.80 7.41
CA ASN A 41 -2.72 -17.95 8.85
C ASN A 41 -2.80 -16.60 9.59
N ASN A 42 -3.90 -16.39 10.31
CA ASN A 42 -4.08 -15.16 11.11
C ASN A 42 -3.18 -15.08 12.34
N LYS A 43 -2.63 -16.20 12.81
CA LYS A 43 -1.76 -16.21 13.99
C LYS A 43 -0.42 -15.52 13.77
N LEU A 44 -0.05 -15.26 12.51
CA LEU A 44 1.16 -14.51 12.20
C LEU A 44 1.12 -13.03 12.67
N VAL A 45 -0.08 -12.51 12.96
CA VAL A 45 -0.26 -11.19 13.60
C VAL A 45 -0.59 -11.30 15.08
N GLY A 46 -0.18 -12.40 15.70
CA GLY A 46 -0.40 -12.71 17.12
C GLY A 46 -1.72 -13.42 17.39
N ASP A 47 -1.93 -13.75 18.67
CA ASP A 47 -3.09 -14.53 19.12
C ASP A 47 -4.43 -13.81 18.89
N TYR A 48 -4.40 -12.48 18.74
CA TYR A 48 -5.57 -11.65 18.50
C TYR A 48 -5.93 -11.48 17.02
N GLY A 49 -5.20 -12.12 16.10
CA GLY A 49 -5.43 -11.99 14.65
C GLY A 49 -6.87 -12.35 14.21
N PHE A 50 -7.55 -13.23 14.95
CA PHE A 50 -8.95 -13.58 14.67
C PHE A 50 -9.94 -12.44 15.00
N PHE A 51 -9.58 -11.50 15.87
CA PHE A 51 -10.39 -10.30 16.13
C PHE A 51 -10.29 -9.29 14.99
N ILE A 52 -9.14 -9.22 14.35
CA ILE A 52 -8.86 -8.25 13.28
C ILE A 52 -9.43 -8.74 11.95
N TYR A 53 -9.17 -10.00 11.59
CA TYR A 53 -9.53 -10.59 10.30
C TYR A 53 -10.85 -11.36 10.38
N PRO A 54 -11.93 -10.90 9.70
CA PRO A 54 -13.22 -11.59 9.72
C PRO A 54 -13.16 -12.92 8.97
N LYS A 55 -13.98 -13.87 9.42
CA LYS A 55 -14.25 -15.10 8.66
C LYS A 55 -15.37 -14.81 7.63
N GLY A 56 -15.07 -14.08 6.57
CA GLY A 56 -16.05 -13.64 5.59
C GLY A 56 -15.72 -14.04 4.15
N PRO A 57 -16.67 -13.87 3.22
CA PRO A 57 -16.46 -14.16 1.79
C PRO A 57 -15.39 -13.24 1.17
N SER A 58 -15.30 -11.99 1.59
CA SER A 58 -14.29 -11.02 1.16
C SER A 58 -12.89 -11.53 1.45
N LYS A 59 -12.58 -11.82 2.72
CA LYS A 59 -11.28 -12.38 3.11
C LYS A 59 -10.97 -13.69 2.37
N ARG A 60 -11.94 -14.61 2.29
CA ARG A 60 -11.73 -15.90 1.58
C ARG A 60 -11.40 -15.70 0.11
N PHE A 61 -12.10 -14.77 -0.55
CA PHE A 61 -11.84 -14.46 -1.96
C PHE A 61 -10.42 -13.91 -2.13
N THR A 62 -10.05 -12.88 -1.37
CA THR A 62 -8.74 -12.22 -1.49
C THR A 62 -7.61 -13.19 -1.14
N SER A 63 -7.71 -13.89 -0.02
CA SER A 63 -6.71 -14.89 0.40
C SER A 63 -6.52 -16.00 -0.64
N LYS A 64 -7.62 -16.59 -1.16
CA LYS A 64 -7.55 -17.62 -2.20
C LYS A 64 -6.83 -17.12 -3.46
N ASN A 65 -7.09 -15.90 -3.89
CA ASN A 65 -6.46 -15.35 -5.08
C ASN A 65 -4.99 -14.98 -4.83
N MET A 66 -4.66 -14.42 -3.68
CA MET A 66 -3.27 -14.17 -3.32
C MET A 66 -2.45 -15.46 -3.30
N MET A 67 -2.89 -16.48 -2.57
CA MET A 67 -2.21 -17.79 -2.58
C MET A 67 -2.07 -18.36 -3.98
N LYS A 68 -3.11 -18.24 -4.83
CA LYS A 68 -3.07 -18.70 -6.22
C LYS A 68 -2.01 -17.95 -7.03
N PHE A 69 -1.99 -16.62 -6.96
CA PHE A 69 -1.04 -15.79 -7.68
C PHE A 69 0.41 -16.09 -7.29
N TRP A 70 0.72 -16.11 -6.01
CA TRP A 70 2.07 -16.37 -5.51
C TRP A 70 2.53 -17.80 -5.81
N THR A 71 1.65 -18.79 -5.61
CA THR A 71 1.98 -20.19 -5.92
C THR A 71 2.21 -20.40 -7.42
N HIS A 72 1.39 -19.77 -8.27
CA HIS A 72 1.57 -19.87 -9.72
C HIS A 72 2.84 -19.17 -10.16
N PHE A 73 3.12 -17.99 -9.63
CA PHE A 73 4.35 -17.26 -9.90
C PHE A 73 5.59 -18.07 -9.50
N ALA A 74 5.62 -18.65 -8.31
CA ALA A 74 6.72 -19.48 -7.84
C ALA A 74 7.00 -20.69 -8.74
N LYS A 75 5.96 -21.24 -9.38
CA LYS A 75 6.08 -22.40 -10.27
C LYS A 75 6.44 -22.05 -11.70
N THR A 76 5.99 -20.90 -12.20
CA THR A 76 6.00 -20.61 -13.64
C THR A 76 6.68 -19.28 -14.01
N GLY A 77 7.03 -18.45 -13.03
CA GLY A 77 7.52 -17.08 -13.26
C GLY A 77 6.42 -16.09 -13.68
N SER A 78 5.16 -16.52 -13.69
CA SER A 78 4.00 -15.65 -13.97
C SER A 78 2.89 -15.86 -12.94
N PRO A 79 2.23 -14.81 -12.43
CA PRO A 79 1.15 -14.97 -11.44
C PRO A 79 -0.15 -15.51 -12.03
N GLY A 80 -0.34 -15.45 -13.35
CA GLY A 80 -1.53 -15.98 -14.01
C GLY A 80 -2.78 -15.12 -13.78
N SER A 81 -3.92 -15.79 -13.52
CA SER A 81 -5.23 -15.13 -13.39
C SER A 81 -5.93 -15.48 -12.07
N SER A 82 -6.72 -14.53 -11.56
CA SER A 82 -7.59 -14.72 -10.40
C SER A 82 -8.70 -15.75 -10.66
N SER A 83 -9.43 -16.11 -9.61
CA SER A 83 -10.58 -17.01 -9.71
C SER A 83 -11.78 -16.43 -10.48
N ASN A 84 -11.83 -15.11 -10.64
CA ASN A 84 -12.83 -14.39 -11.43
C ASN A 84 -12.30 -13.89 -12.78
N GLY A 85 -11.17 -14.44 -13.26
CA GLY A 85 -10.66 -14.21 -14.62
C GLY A 85 -9.79 -12.97 -14.81
N ILE A 86 -9.46 -12.22 -13.75
CA ILE A 86 -8.57 -11.06 -13.85
C ILE A 86 -7.13 -11.54 -14.03
N LYS A 87 -6.52 -11.26 -15.17
CA LYS A 87 -5.12 -11.58 -15.46
C LYS A 87 -4.20 -10.55 -14.83
N TRP A 88 -3.21 -11.00 -14.05
CA TRP A 88 -2.17 -10.14 -13.55
C TRP A 88 -1.07 -10.01 -14.60
N ASN A 89 -1.08 -8.88 -15.32
CA ASN A 89 -0.13 -8.61 -16.39
C ASN A 89 1.23 -8.19 -15.83
N SER A 90 2.29 -8.35 -16.63
CA SER A 90 3.58 -7.74 -16.35
C SER A 90 3.44 -6.23 -16.17
N TYR A 91 4.25 -5.64 -15.30
CA TYR A 91 4.24 -4.20 -15.03
C TYR A 91 4.47 -3.38 -16.30
N PHE A 92 5.38 -3.85 -17.17
CA PHE A 92 5.57 -3.30 -18.51
C PHE A 92 4.91 -4.26 -19.51
N ASN A 93 3.73 -3.93 -19.97
CA ASN A 93 3.00 -4.70 -20.97
C ASN A 93 2.63 -3.79 -22.15
N GLU A 94 3.11 -4.15 -23.34
CA GLU A 94 2.80 -3.40 -24.58
C GLU A 94 3.08 -1.89 -24.48
N GLY A 95 4.18 -1.51 -23.84
CA GLY A 95 4.57 -0.11 -23.65
C GLY A 95 3.77 0.66 -22.59
N LYS A 96 2.87 -0.01 -21.89
CA LYS A 96 2.07 0.57 -20.80
C LYS A 96 2.47 -0.02 -19.46
N LYS A 97 2.51 0.83 -18.44
CA LYS A 97 2.66 0.39 -17.05
C LYS A 97 1.30 -0.09 -16.53
N SER A 98 1.28 -1.23 -15.84
CA SER A 98 0.08 -1.73 -15.18
C SER A 98 0.41 -2.47 -13.88
N TYR A 99 -0.51 -2.45 -12.93
CA TYR A 99 -0.37 -3.18 -11.68
C TYR A 99 -1.72 -3.76 -11.25
N LEU A 100 -1.68 -4.80 -10.44
CA LEU A 100 -2.89 -5.40 -9.88
C LEU A 100 -3.30 -4.67 -8.61
N ILE A 101 -4.55 -4.28 -8.49
CA ILE A 101 -5.16 -3.92 -7.22
C ILE A 101 -5.70 -5.19 -6.57
N ILE A 102 -5.13 -5.55 -5.42
CA ILE A 102 -5.57 -6.70 -4.62
C ILE A 102 -6.54 -6.20 -3.55
N ASP A 103 -7.80 -6.49 -3.75
CA ASP A 103 -8.88 -6.08 -2.88
C ASP A 103 -9.99 -7.15 -2.87
N LYS A 104 -11.12 -6.86 -2.24
CA LYS A 104 -12.35 -7.66 -2.31
C LYS A 104 -12.84 -7.82 -3.76
N LYS A 105 -13.65 -8.85 -4.00
CA LYS A 105 -14.00 -9.30 -5.36
C LYS A 105 -14.42 -8.18 -6.31
N LYS A 106 -15.25 -7.24 -5.86
CA LYS A 106 -15.77 -6.16 -6.69
C LYS A 106 -14.77 -5.09 -7.07
N ASN A 107 -13.68 -4.97 -6.31
CA ASN A 107 -12.67 -3.92 -6.47
C ASN A 107 -11.35 -4.45 -7.05
N MET A 108 -11.13 -5.78 -6.99
CA MET A 108 -9.92 -6.38 -7.58
C MET A 108 -9.91 -6.13 -9.09
N LYS A 109 -8.87 -5.48 -9.59
CA LYS A 109 -8.73 -5.10 -11.01
C LYS A 109 -7.28 -4.83 -11.38
N VAL A 110 -6.99 -4.84 -12.67
CA VAL A 110 -5.76 -4.27 -13.20
C VAL A 110 -5.95 -2.77 -13.39
N GLU A 111 -4.99 -1.99 -12.94
CA GLU A 111 -4.95 -0.54 -13.09
C GLU A 111 -3.73 -0.16 -13.94
N SER A 112 -3.94 0.72 -14.92
CA SER A 112 -2.88 1.22 -15.80
C SER A 112 -2.49 2.66 -15.50
N LYS A 113 -3.30 3.38 -14.72
CA LYS A 113 -2.98 4.74 -14.29
C LYS A 113 -2.04 4.70 -13.09
N VAL A 114 -0.73 4.74 -13.35
CA VAL A 114 0.29 4.85 -12.31
C VAL A 114 0.47 6.33 -11.97
N PRO A 115 0.09 6.79 -10.78
CA PRO A 115 0.29 8.17 -10.40
C PRO A 115 1.79 8.49 -10.33
N SER A 116 2.18 9.66 -10.87
CA SER A 116 3.53 10.16 -10.66
C SER A 116 3.66 10.71 -9.24
N PHE A 117 4.89 10.76 -8.72
CA PHE A 117 5.15 11.41 -7.43
C PHE A 117 4.55 12.82 -7.38
N LYS A 118 4.77 13.61 -8.43
CA LYS A 118 4.19 14.95 -8.57
C LYS A 118 2.66 14.98 -8.49
N THR A 119 1.99 13.95 -8.99
CA THR A 119 0.52 13.81 -8.87
C THR A 119 0.13 13.54 -7.42
N LEU A 120 0.82 12.62 -6.74
CA LEU A 120 0.56 12.29 -5.33
C LEU A 120 0.78 13.49 -4.41
N VAL A 121 1.84 14.26 -4.64
CA VAL A 121 2.10 15.50 -3.89
C VAL A 121 0.98 16.51 -4.07
N LYS A 122 0.47 16.69 -5.29
CA LYS A 122 -0.67 17.59 -5.55
C LYS A 122 -1.97 17.10 -4.87
N GLU A 123 -2.22 15.81 -4.87
CA GLU A 123 -3.37 15.22 -4.19
C GLU A 123 -3.27 15.42 -2.68
N LEU A 124 -2.08 15.22 -2.09
CA LEU A 124 -1.84 15.45 -0.67
C LEU A 124 -2.00 16.94 -0.31
N ALA A 125 -1.57 17.86 -1.15
CA ALA A 125 -1.69 19.31 -0.90
C ALA A 125 -3.12 19.76 -0.64
N VAL A 126 -4.09 19.17 -1.35
CA VAL A 126 -5.52 19.49 -1.22
C VAL A 126 -6.28 18.57 -0.27
N ASP A 127 -5.60 17.61 0.37
CA ASP A 127 -6.22 16.70 1.32
C ASP A 127 -6.48 17.40 2.65
N ASN A 128 -7.76 17.54 2.99
CA ASN A 128 -8.21 18.21 4.23
C ASN A 128 -8.30 17.26 5.44
N ARG A 129 -7.98 15.98 5.28
CA ARG A 129 -7.99 14.98 6.37
C ARG A 129 -6.76 15.08 7.26
N VAL A 130 -5.71 15.72 6.78
CA VAL A 130 -4.42 15.91 7.44
C VAL A 130 -4.05 17.37 7.50
N ASN A 131 -3.40 17.78 8.62
CA ASN A 131 -2.90 19.15 8.78
C ASN A 131 -1.57 19.35 8.04
N GLU A 132 -1.09 20.59 7.99
CA GLU A 132 0.14 20.94 7.23
C GLU A 132 1.39 20.23 7.74
N LEU A 133 1.52 20.01 9.06
CA LEU A 133 2.65 19.27 9.62
C LEU A 133 2.61 17.80 9.20
N GLU A 134 1.44 17.18 9.27
CA GLU A 134 1.23 15.79 8.84
C GLU A 134 1.52 15.64 7.35
N LYS A 135 1.10 16.59 6.51
CA LYS A 135 1.46 16.60 5.08
C LYS A 135 2.97 16.61 4.89
N CYS A 136 3.68 17.45 5.65
CA CYS A 136 5.14 17.50 5.59
C CYS A 136 5.80 16.18 6.00
N ILE A 137 5.33 15.53 7.06
CA ILE A 137 5.83 14.22 7.50
C ILE A 137 5.62 13.16 6.40
N VAL A 138 4.43 13.11 5.81
CA VAL A 138 4.13 12.19 4.70
C VAL A 138 5.03 12.44 3.49
N LEU A 139 5.22 13.71 3.11
CA LEU A 139 6.10 14.07 2.00
C LEU A 139 7.56 13.70 2.26
N PHE A 140 8.02 13.91 3.49
CA PHE A 140 9.35 13.53 3.90
C PHE A 140 9.56 12.00 3.81
N GLN A 141 8.63 11.22 4.36
CA GLN A 141 8.66 9.76 4.24
C GLN A 141 8.62 9.30 2.79
N MET A 142 7.76 9.89 1.96
CA MET A 142 7.72 9.57 0.53
C MET A 142 9.08 9.87 -0.15
N GLY A 143 9.72 10.99 0.20
CA GLY A 143 11.02 11.39 -0.31
C GLY A 143 12.13 10.39 -0.01
N THR A 144 12.11 9.75 1.16
CA THR A 144 13.10 8.72 1.53
C THR A 144 13.04 7.48 0.62
N TYR A 145 11.86 7.14 0.10
CA TYR A 145 11.69 6.00 -0.82
C TYR A 145 12.01 6.33 -2.28
N VAL A 146 11.96 7.59 -2.68
CA VAL A 146 12.09 7.99 -4.09
C VAL A 146 13.48 8.60 -4.40
N GLY A 147 14.25 8.97 -3.36
CA GLY A 147 15.60 9.52 -3.46
C GLY A 147 15.69 11.00 -3.11
N LEU A 148 16.91 11.43 -2.81
CA LEU A 148 17.19 12.77 -2.27
C LEU A 148 16.92 13.94 -3.24
N ASP A 149 16.91 13.71 -4.55
CA ASP A 149 16.67 14.75 -5.56
C ASP A 149 15.28 15.39 -5.45
N ILE A 150 14.38 14.72 -4.72
CA ILE A 150 13.01 15.18 -4.48
C ILE A 150 12.93 16.29 -3.42
N TYR A 151 13.93 16.42 -2.55
CA TYR A 151 13.86 17.43 -1.49
C TYR A 151 13.85 18.86 -2.04
N SER A 152 14.62 19.14 -3.10
CA SER A 152 14.59 20.43 -3.77
C SER A 152 13.22 20.74 -4.39
N ASP A 153 12.59 19.73 -4.95
CA ASP A 153 11.23 19.86 -5.52
C ASP A 153 10.18 20.04 -4.41
N LEU A 154 10.36 19.39 -3.26
CA LEU A 154 9.48 19.56 -2.09
C LEU A 154 9.60 20.95 -1.49
N GLU A 155 10.82 21.48 -1.35
CA GLU A 155 11.05 22.85 -0.88
C GLU A 155 10.47 23.88 -1.84
N ALA A 156 10.60 23.66 -3.15
CA ALA A 156 10.01 24.53 -4.18
C ALA A 156 8.47 24.48 -4.19
N MET A 157 7.88 23.33 -3.86
CA MET A 157 6.42 23.16 -3.81
C MET A 157 5.79 23.66 -2.50
N TYR A 158 6.57 23.69 -1.39
CA TYR A 158 6.11 24.08 -0.05
C TYR A 158 7.14 25.01 0.64
N PRO A 159 7.43 26.19 0.09
CA PRO A 159 8.58 27.01 0.49
C PRO A 159 8.54 27.51 1.94
N ASN A 160 7.40 27.46 2.63
CA ASN A 160 7.25 27.95 4.01
C ASN A 160 6.69 26.93 4.98
N GLN A 161 6.29 25.76 4.51
CA GLN A 161 5.53 24.79 5.32
C GLN A 161 6.35 23.54 5.65
N CYS A 162 7.21 23.11 4.73
CA CYS A 162 8.10 21.98 4.92
C CYS A 162 9.57 22.43 4.87
N ASN A 163 10.05 23.01 5.94
CA ASN A 163 11.50 23.23 6.08
C ASN A 163 12.15 21.86 6.35
N VAL A 164 12.93 21.37 5.39
CA VAL A 164 13.62 20.07 5.45
C VAL A 164 14.42 19.92 6.74
N ASN A 165 15.14 20.96 7.17
CA ASN A 165 15.92 20.93 8.40
C ASN A 165 15.05 20.79 9.66
N LYS A 166 13.87 21.43 9.69
CA LYS A 166 12.91 21.24 10.81
C LYS A 166 12.29 19.85 10.80
N SER A 167 12.04 19.28 9.63
CA SER A 167 11.48 17.94 9.50
C SER A 167 12.50 16.87 9.87
N ILE A 168 13.77 17.03 9.49
CA ILE A 168 14.88 16.18 9.92
C ILE A 168 15.02 16.25 11.44
N LYS A 169 15.08 17.46 12.01
CA LYS A 169 15.20 17.65 13.45
C LYS A 169 14.01 17.02 14.20
N PHE A 170 12.78 17.20 13.71
CA PHE A 170 11.61 16.55 14.30
C PHE A 170 11.73 15.02 14.29
N LEU A 171 12.22 14.43 13.19
CA LEU A 171 12.43 12.98 13.09
C LEU A 171 13.56 12.52 14.02
N GLU A 172 14.66 13.28 14.12
CA GLU A 172 15.76 13.00 15.05
C GLU A 172 15.30 13.08 16.51
N ASP A 173 14.56 14.13 16.87
CA ASP A 173 14.04 14.35 18.22
C ASP A 173 12.98 13.28 18.62
N ASN A 174 12.36 12.62 17.64
CA ASN A 174 11.34 11.59 17.84
C ASN A 174 11.77 10.21 17.30
N ALA A 175 13.04 9.97 17.07
CA ALA A 175 13.58 8.72 16.52
C ALA A 175 13.15 7.49 17.33
N SER A 176 13.01 7.62 18.66
CA SER A 176 12.53 6.55 19.54
C SER A 176 11.09 6.05 19.24
N PHE A 177 10.32 6.79 18.46
CA PHE A 177 8.99 6.40 17.99
C PHE A 177 9.00 5.83 16.56
N ILE A 178 10.16 5.91 15.86
CA ILE A 178 10.29 5.57 14.42
C ILE A 178 11.14 4.31 14.24
N ASP A 179 11.87 3.87 15.26
CA ASP A 179 12.65 2.62 15.27
C ASP A 179 11.70 1.41 15.36
N TYR A 180 11.32 0.90 14.18
CA TYR A 180 10.76 -0.42 13.98
C TYR A 180 11.54 -1.16 12.89
#